data_f1a6a93b28fedf11ce77a49e24a41106
#
_entry.id   f1a6a93b28fedf11ce77a49e24a41106
#
_cell.length_a   1.000
_cell.length_b   1.000
_cell.length_c   1.000
_cell.angle_alpha   90.00
_cell.angle_beta   90.00
_cell.angle_gamma   90.00
#
_symmetry.space_group_name_H-M   'P 1'
#
loop_
_entity.id
_entity.type
_entity.pdbx_description
1 polymer ?
#
loop_
_entity_poly.entity_id
_entity_poly.type
_entity_poly.pdbx_seq_one_letter_code
_entity_poly.pdbx_strand_id
1 'polypeptide(L)'
;MATDALRSLWVEPRPTNPPATSAADWALVAAFVGWAVNEAVLRDGMAPAPVLLIATLAAVAPLPWRRSHPLPAVLVAFGTLIVVDLFRMATGTQGALTSSVSATLVLTYALFRWGSGRDAVRGLLVILTWLAITFVADVTTLADTITGYAFFFFAAALGAAVRYRARIRIRDIQEAKARERDQLARELHDV
;
A
#
# COMPACT_ATOMS: atom_id res chain seq x y z
N MET A 1 -22.53 5.37 -17.13
CA MET A 1 -22.40 4.91 -15.73
C MET A 1 -21.01 4.35 -15.39
N ALA A 2 -20.48 3.29 -16.03
CA ALA A 2 -19.14 2.77 -15.71
C ALA A 2 -18.01 3.78 -16.02
N THR A 3 -18.09 4.47 -17.15
CA THR A 3 -17.14 5.51 -17.59
C THR A 3 -17.12 6.71 -16.64
N ASP A 4 -18.25 7.10 -16.09
CA ASP A 4 -18.35 8.25 -15.17
C ASP A 4 -17.76 7.89 -13.79
N ALA A 5 -17.99 6.66 -13.32
CA ALA A 5 -17.38 6.13 -12.09
C ALA A 5 -15.85 6.05 -12.20
N LEU A 6 -15.32 5.56 -13.31
CA LEU A 6 -13.87 5.52 -13.56
C LEU A 6 -13.28 6.92 -13.67
N ARG A 7 -13.98 7.86 -14.30
CA ARG A 7 -13.57 9.26 -14.41
C ARG A 7 -13.57 9.95 -13.06
N SER A 8 -14.56 9.68 -12.21
CA SER A 8 -14.63 10.24 -10.86
C SER A 8 -13.50 9.72 -9.96
N LEU A 9 -13.16 8.44 -10.07
CA LEU A 9 -12.01 7.85 -9.39
C LEU A 9 -10.68 8.47 -9.87
N TRP A 10 -10.53 8.67 -11.19
CA TRP A 10 -9.32 9.24 -11.77
C TRP A 10 -9.06 10.68 -11.32
N VAL A 11 -10.11 11.50 -11.18
CA VAL A 11 -10.00 12.92 -10.79
C VAL A 11 -9.93 13.10 -9.26
N GLU A 12 -10.05 12.01 -8.50
CA GLU A 12 -10.09 12.06 -7.04
C GLU A 12 -8.83 12.67 -6.44
N PRO A 13 -8.93 13.82 -5.70
CA PRO A 13 -7.79 14.49 -5.13
C PRO A 13 -7.19 13.69 -3.97
N ARG A 14 -5.92 13.96 -3.70
CA ARG A 14 -5.21 13.40 -2.55
C ARG A 14 -5.81 13.93 -1.25
N PRO A 15 -5.89 13.11 -0.17
CA PRO A 15 -6.26 13.60 1.14
C PRO A 15 -5.32 14.71 1.62
N THR A 16 -5.90 15.79 2.15
CA THR A 16 -5.13 16.89 2.75
C THR A 16 -4.54 16.46 4.10
N ASN A 17 -3.34 16.94 4.41
CA ASN A 17 -2.64 16.73 5.68
C ASN A 17 -2.42 15.24 6.06
N PRO A 18 -1.60 14.48 5.32
CA PRO A 18 -1.17 13.18 5.78
C PRO A 18 -0.33 13.35 7.06
N PRO A 19 -0.51 12.49 8.08
CA PRO A 19 0.30 12.55 9.29
C PRO A 19 1.78 12.44 8.96
N ALA A 20 2.61 13.23 9.65
CA ALA A 20 4.06 13.14 9.53
C ALA A 20 4.59 11.76 9.95
N THR A 21 5.78 11.44 9.48
CA THR A 21 6.50 10.22 9.90
C THR A 21 6.72 10.24 11.40
N SER A 22 6.39 9.14 12.07
CA SER A 22 6.43 8.99 13.52
C SER A 22 7.41 7.90 13.96
N ALA A 23 7.71 7.83 15.25
CA ALA A 23 8.50 6.74 15.83
C ALA A 23 7.87 5.35 15.56
N ALA A 24 6.53 5.27 15.51
CA ALA A 24 5.83 4.04 15.19
C ALA A 24 6.12 3.54 13.75
N ASP A 25 6.40 4.44 12.81
CA ASP A 25 6.77 4.05 11.45
C ASP A 25 8.16 3.40 11.41
N TRP A 26 9.10 3.92 12.20
CA TRP A 26 10.43 3.33 12.36
C TRP A 26 10.40 2.03 13.16
N ALA A 27 9.55 1.92 14.17
CA ALA A 27 9.32 0.67 14.88
C ALA A 27 8.78 -0.42 13.96
N LEU A 28 7.89 -0.06 13.03
CA LEU A 28 7.39 -0.98 12.01
C LEU A 28 8.52 -1.46 11.06
N VAL A 29 9.40 -0.55 10.62
CA VAL A 29 10.60 -0.91 9.84
C VAL A 29 11.47 -1.88 10.61
N ALA A 30 11.79 -1.55 11.88
CA ALA A 30 12.62 -2.41 12.72
C ALA A 30 12.01 -3.81 12.93
N ALA A 31 10.69 -3.89 13.11
CA ALA A 31 9.99 -5.16 13.25
C ALA A 31 10.09 -6.03 11.99
N PHE A 32 9.89 -5.46 10.79
CA PHE A 32 10.03 -6.22 9.54
C PHE A 32 11.47 -6.61 9.24
N VAL A 33 12.45 -5.74 9.54
CA VAL A 33 13.87 -6.08 9.38
C VAL A 33 14.25 -7.18 10.36
N GLY A 34 13.86 -7.08 11.64
CA GLY A 34 14.10 -8.13 12.64
C GLY A 34 13.48 -9.46 12.23
N TRP A 35 12.26 -9.43 11.69
CA TRP A 35 11.62 -10.62 11.15
C TRP A 35 12.43 -11.22 9.98
N ALA A 36 12.85 -10.40 9.02
CA ALA A 36 13.65 -10.88 7.89
C ALA A 36 14.97 -11.53 8.31
N VAL A 37 15.67 -10.92 9.27
CA VAL A 37 16.92 -11.47 9.81
C VAL A 37 16.66 -12.80 10.51
N ASN A 38 15.64 -12.86 11.36
CA ASN A 38 15.27 -14.09 12.06
C ASN A 38 14.90 -15.21 11.07
N GLU A 39 14.15 -14.92 10.03
CA GLU A 39 13.74 -15.88 9.02
C GLU A 39 14.95 -16.36 8.18
N ALA A 40 15.83 -15.43 7.79
CA ALA A 40 17.03 -15.76 7.02
C ALA A 40 18.02 -16.66 7.79
N VAL A 41 18.04 -16.58 9.14
CA VAL A 41 18.91 -17.41 9.98
C VAL A 41 18.28 -18.78 10.29
N LEU A 42 16.95 -18.83 10.45
CA LEU A 42 16.27 -20.03 10.99
C LEU A 42 15.61 -20.89 9.91
N ARG A 43 15.42 -20.39 8.69
CA ARG A 43 14.70 -21.10 7.64
C ARG A 43 15.63 -21.60 6.54
N ASP A 44 15.54 -22.89 6.24
CA ASP A 44 16.24 -23.49 5.10
C ASP A 44 15.55 -23.15 3.77
N GLY A 45 16.30 -23.27 2.67
CA GLY A 45 15.78 -23.07 1.32
C GLY A 45 15.51 -21.62 0.93
N MET A 46 16.12 -20.67 1.64
CA MET A 46 16.05 -19.25 1.31
C MET A 46 16.92 -18.91 0.09
N ALA A 47 16.51 -17.86 -0.63
CA ALA A 47 17.30 -17.29 -1.72
C ALA A 47 18.67 -16.77 -1.22
N PRO A 48 19.70 -16.62 -2.09
CA PRO A 48 21.00 -16.09 -1.69
C PRO A 48 20.90 -14.75 -0.93
N ALA A 49 21.76 -14.57 0.07
CA ALA A 49 21.73 -13.40 0.96
C ALA A 49 21.65 -12.02 0.25
N PRO A 50 22.36 -11.76 -0.87
CA PRO A 50 22.20 -10.48 -1.58
C PRO A 50 20.79 -10.28 -2.14
N VAL A 51 20.15 -11.33 -2.66
CA VAL A 51 18.78 -11.28 -3.20
C VAL A 51 17.78 -10.99 -2.08
N LEU A 52 17.93 -11.69 -0.93
CA LEU A 52 17.10 -11.45 0.26
C LEU A 52 17.24 -10.02 0.77
N LEU A 53 18.46 -9.52 0.86
CA LEU A 53 18.74 -8.16 1.33
C LEU A 53 18.08 -7.12 0.43
N ILE A 54 18.24 -7.22 -0.89
CA ILE A 54 17.64 -6.29 -1.85
C ILE A 54 16.11 -6.34 -1.77
N ALA A 55 15.51 -7.54 -1.78
CA ALA A 55 14.05 -7.71 -1.68
C ALA A 55 13.49 -7.14 -0.37
N THR A 56 14.16 -7.41 0.77
CA THR A 56 13.76 -6.89 2.07
C THR A 56 13.86 -5.38 2.14
N LEU A 57 14.99 -4.80 1.70
CA LEU A 57 15.17 -3.35 1.69
C LEU A 57 14.16 -2.68 0.78
N ALA A 58 13.88 -3.23 -0.40
CA ALA A 58 12.86 -2.71 -1.30
C ALA A 58 11.47 -2.68 -0.67
N ALA A 59 11.09 -3.74 0.05
CA ALA A 59 9.79 -3.85 0.68
C ALA A 59 9.63 -2.94 1.91
N VAL A 60 10.70 -2.78 2.71
CA VAL A 60 10.63 -2.18 4.05
C VAL A 60 11.08 -0.72 4.07
N ALA A 61 12.12 -0.34 3.32
CA ALA A 61 12.66 1.01 3.34
C ALA A 61 11.64 2.12 2.99
N PRO A 62 10.69 1.92 2.06
CA PRO A 62 9.70 2.95 1.73
C PRO A 62 8.60 3.15 2.78
N LEU A 63 8.48 2.28 3.79
CA LEU A 63 7.40 2.36 4.80
C LEU A 63 7.28 3.71 5.51
N PRO A 64 8.35 4.40 5.92
CA PRO A 64 8.22 5.71 6.58
C PRO A 64 7.55 6.77 5.69
N TRP A 65 7.75 6.70 4.37
CA TRP A 65 7.22 7.67 3.41
C TRP A 65 5.86 7.28 2.81
N ARG A 66 5.29 6.14 3.21
CA ARG A 66 4.03 5.60 2.65
C ARG A 66 2.84 6.56 2.72
N ARG A 67 2.85 7.51 3.68
CA ARG A 67 1.77 8.49 3.86
C ARG A 67 2.01 9.77 3.05
N SER A 68 3.25 10.23 3.02
CA SER A 68 3.63 11.46 2.32
C SER A 68 3.83 11.25 0.82
N HIS A 69 4.37 10.11 0.40
CA HIS A 69 4.67 9.78 -0.99
C HIS A 69 4.23 8.35 -1.34
N PRO A 70 2.90 8.04 -1.33
CA PRO A 70 2.42 6.66 -1.46
C PRO A 70 2.78 6.03 -2.81
N LEU A 71 2.62 6.73 -3.94
CA LEU A 71 2.97 6.19 -5.25
C LEU A 71 4.48 5.95 -5.41
N PRO A 72 5.38 6.91 -5.13
CA PRO A 72 6.82 6.65 -5.14
C PRO A 72 7.23 5.47 -4.24
N ALA A 73 6.65 5.36 -3.04
CA ALA A 73 6.95 4.25 -2.14
C ALA A 73 6.57 2.89 -2.76
N VAL A 74 5.41 2.80 -3.41
CA VAL A 74 4.96 1.60 -4.13
C VAL A 74 5.86 1.32 -5.36
N LEU A 75 6.21 2.35 -6.14
CA LEU A 75 7.06 2.17 -7.32
C LEU A 75 8.45 1.67 -6.95
N VAL A 76 9.06 2.18 -5.89
CA VAL A 76 10.36 1.71 -5.40
C VAL A 76 10.26 0.27 -4.92
N ALA A 77 9.28 -0.06 -4.07
CA ALA A 77 9.14 -1.39 -3.51
C ALA A 77 8.85 -2.44 -4.60
N PHE A 78 7.75 -2.28 -5.30
CA PHE A 78 7.32 -3.27 -6.29
C PHE A 78 8.18 -3.26 -7.56
N GLY A 79 8.69 -2.10 -7.97
CA GLY A 79 9.60 -2.01 -9.11
C GLY A 79 10.90 -2.77 -8.85
N THR A 80 11.47 -2.65 -7.65
CA THR A 80 12.68 -3.43 -7.28
C THR A 80 12.35 -4.92 -7.16
N LEU A 81 11.20 -5.29 -6.59
CA LEU A 81 10.79 -6.69 -6.51
C LEU A 81 10.58 -7.31 -7.90
N ILE A 82 10.02 -6.57 -8.85
CA ILE A 82 9.93 -6.99 -10.26
C ILE A 82 11.33 -7.28 -10.82
N VAL A 83 12.28 -6.37 -10.60
CA VAL A 83 13.66 -6.57 -11.07
C VAL A 83 14.31 -7.78 -10.40
N VAL A 84 14.09 -7.98 -9.10
CA VAL A 84 14.59 -9.16 -8.36
C VAL A 84 14.02 -10.45 -8.93
N ASP A 85 12.72 -10.52 -9.17
CA ASP A 85 12.09 -11.73 -9.70
C ASP A 85 12.52 -12.03 -11.14
N LEU A 86 12.64 -10.99 -11.99
CA LEU A 86 13.18 -11.14 -13.35
C LEU A 86 14.65 -11.62 -13.34
N PHE A 87 15.46 -11.09 -12.42
CA PHE A 87 16.83 -11.55 -12.22
C PHE A 87 16.89 -13.02 -11.79
N ARG A 88 16.05 -13.42 -10.82
CA ARG A 88 15.92 -14.82 -10.36
C ARG A 88 15.55 -15.75 -11.51
N MET A 89 14.57 -15.35 -12.33
CA MET A 89 14.18 -16.13 -13.53
C MET A 89 15.34 -16.23 -14.53
N ALA A 90 16.04 -15.15 -14.81
CA ALA A 90 17.14 -15.12 -15.79
C ALA A 90 18.37 -15.95 -15.35
N THR A 91 18.64 -15.99 -14.04
CA THR A 91 19.81 -16.69 -13.48
C THR A 91 19.50 -18.12 -12.99
N GLY A 92 18.22 -18.52 -12.98
CA GLY A 92 17.78 -19.78 -12.38
C GLY A 92 17.97 -19.81 -10.86
N THR A 93 18.07 -18.64 -10.20
CA THR A 93 18.27 -18.54 -8.75
C THR A 93 17.03 -19.05 -8.04
N GLN A 94 17.16 -20.15 -7.31
CA GLN A 94 16.12 -20.79 -6.53
C GLN A 94 16.12 -20.29 -5.07
N GLY A 95 15.02 -20.50 -4.37
CA GLY A 95 14.87 -20.21 -2.94
C GLY A 95 13.76 -19.19 -2.66
N ALA A 96 13.16 -19.31 -1.47
CA ALA A 96 12.11 -18.43 -1.03
C ALA A 96 12.62 -17.03 -0.65
N LEU A 97 11.84 -16.00 -0.88
CA LEU A 97 12.06 -14.67 -0.31
C LEU A 97 11.58 -14.64 1.15
N THR A 98 12.05 -13.66 1.91
CA THR A 98 11.62 -13.47 3.29
C THR A 98 10.14 -13.05 3.37
N SER A 99 9.44 -13.48 4.41
CA SER A 99 8.04 -13.07 4.66
C SER A 99 7.90 -11.56 4.93
N SER A 100 9.03 -10.88 5.20
CA SER A 100 9.07 -9.42 5.32
C SER A 100 8.63 -8.69 4.04
N VAL A 101 8.66 -9.35 2.89
CA VAL A 101 8.05 -8.83 1.64
C VAL A 101 6.56 -8.53 1.84
N SER A 102 5.89 -9.18 2.80
CA SER A 102 4.51 -8.83 3.19
C SER A 102 4.34 -7.39 3.68
N ALA A 103 5.43 -6.67 4.02
CA ALA A 103 5.41 -5.22 4.25
C ALA A 103 4.82 -4.44 3.06
N THR A 104 4.88 -5.00 1.84
CA THR A 104 4.23 -4.44 0.65
C THR A 104 2.71 -4.35 0.76
N LEU A 105 2.06 -5.17 1.59
CA LEU A 105 0.64 -5.04 1.91
C LEU A 105 0.33 -3.72 2.62
N VAL A 106 1.24 -3.28 3.51
CA VAL A 106 1.12 -1.99 4.20
C VAL A 106 1.27 -0.83 3.21
N LEU A 107 2.17 -0.97 2.22
CA LEU A 107 2.32 0.01 1.13
C LEU A 107 1.09 0.05 0.24
N THR A 108 0.52 -1.10 -0.08
CA THR A 108 -0.73 -1.20 -0.85
C THR A 108 -1.88 -0.52 -0.11
N TYR A 109 -2.09 -0.83 1.17
CA TYR A 109 -3.07 -0.12 2.01
C TYR A 109 -2.84 1.40 2.00
N ALA A 110 -1.59 1.85 2.18
CA ALA A 110 -1.26 3.26 2.23
C ALA A 110 -1.51 3.97 0.90
N LEU A 111 -1.25 3.32 -0.24
CA LEU A 111 -1.55 3.84 -1.57
C LEU A 111 -3.03 4.18 -1.72
N PHE A 112 -3.92 3.27 -1.36
CA PHE A 112 -5.37 3.48 -1.47
C PHE A 112 -5.92 4.42 -0.39
N ARG A 113 -5.25 4.49 0.76
CA ARG A 113 -5.64 5.39 1.87
C ARG A 113 -5.21 6.85 1.63
N TRP A 114 -3.99 7.07 1.09
CA TRP A 114 -3.35 8.38 1.02
C TRP A 114 -3.03 8.86 -0.41
N GLY A 115 -3.04 8.01 -1.40
CA GLY A 115 -2.80 8.36 -2.80
C GLY A 115 -3.96 9.12 -3.43
N SER A 116 -3.70 9.81 -4.55
CA SER A 116 -4.78 10.29 -5.43
C SER A 116 -5.42 9.13 -6.18
N GLY A 117 -6.55 9.37 -6.84
CA GLY A 117 -7.17 8.34 -7.69
C GLY A 117 -6.24 7.87 -8.82
N ARG A 118 -5.48 8.79 -9.41
CA ARG A 118 -4.45 8.48 -10.42
C ARG A 118 -3.33 7.63 -9.85
N ASP A 119 -2.88 7.95 -8.64
CA ASP A 119 -1.83 7.19 -7.95
C ASP A 119 -2.30 5.77 -7.64
N ALA A 120 -3.55 5.62 -7.19
CA ALA A 120 -4.15 4.30 -6.90
C ALA A 120 -4.21 3.41 -8.15
N VAL A 121 -4.63 3.96 -9.29
CA VAL A 121 -4.68 3.19 -10.55
C VAL A 121 -3.28 2.81 -11.03
N ARG A 122 -2.33 3.76 -11.06
CA ARG A 122 -0.95 3.48 -11.50
C ARG A 122 -0.27 2.49 -10.59
N GLY A 123 -0.40 2.66 -9.27
CA GLY A 123 0.19 1.75 -8.30
C GLY A 123 -0.46 0.37 -8.34
N LEU A 124 -1.77 0.27 -8.56
CA LEU A 124 -2.45 -1.01 -8.76
C LEU A 124 -1.90 -1.77 -9.97
N LEU A 125 -1.67 -1.08 -11.09
CA LEU A 125 -1.08 -1.71 -12.27
C LEU A 125 0.30 -2.31 -11.97
N VAL A 126 1.15 -1.58 -11.24
CA VAL A 126 2.47 -2.08 -10.84
C VAL A 126 2.37 -3.29 -9.89
N ILE A 127 1.45 -3.25 -8.92
CA ILE A 127 1.20 -4.35 -8.00
C ILE A 127 0.74 -5.60 -8.76
N LEU A 128 -0.23 -5.46 -9.68
CA LEU A 128 -0.71 -6.58 -10.49
C LEU A 128 0.37 -7.14 -11.42
N THR A 129 1.22 -6.28 -11.98
CA THR A 129 2.36 -6.71 -12.80
C THR A 129 3.32 -7.54 -11.97
N TRP A 130 3.67 -7.10 -10.77
CA TRP A 130 4.54 -7.87 -9.87
C TRP A 130 3.91 -9.22 -9.50
N LEU A 131 2.64 -9.25 -9.11
CA LEU A 131 1.95 -10.50 -8.77
C LEU A 131 1.92 -11.49 -9.96
N ALA A 132 1.74 -10.99 -11.18
CA ALA A 132 1.78 -11.83 -12.37
C ALA A 132 3.19 -12.42 -12.64
N ILE A 133 4.25 -11.62 -12.41
CA ILE A 133 5.64 -12.06 -12.56
C ILE A 133 5.98 -13.10 -11.48
N THR A 134 5.63 -12.85 -10.24
CA THR A 134 5.88 -13.77 -9.12
C THR A 134 5.19 -15.11 -9.32
N PHE A 135 3.97 -15.12 -9.88
CA PHE A 135 3.27 -16.36 -10.24
C PHE A 135 4.09 -17.24 -11.21
N VAL A 136 4.75 -16.61 -12.19
CA VAL A 136 5.58 -17.33 -13.15
C VAL A 136 6.95 -17.69 -12.56
N ALA A 137 7.54 -16.78 -11.76
CA ALA A 137 8.88 -16.95 -11.20
C ALA A 137 8.97 -18.08 -10.15
N ASP A 138 7.98 -18.19 -9.28
CA ASP A 138 8.00 -19.11 -8.14
C ASP A 138 7.26 -20.43 -8.40
N VAL A 139 6.68 -20.64 -9.60
CA VAL A 139 5.88 -21.85 -9.95
C VAL A 139 4.88 -22.18 -8.83
N THR A 140 4.18 -21.15 -8.36
CA THR A 140 3.22 -21.28 -7.26
C THR A 140 1.97 -22.06 -7.68
N THR A 141 1.31 -22.69 -6.72
CA THR A 141 0.01 -23.32 -7.00
C THR A 141 -1.05 -22.26 -7.29
N LEU A 142 -2.11 -22.67 -8.01
CA LEU A 142 -3.24 -21.78 -8.26
C LEU A 142 -3.86 -21.26 -6.94
N ALA A 143 -3.88 -22.09 -5.90
CA ALA A 143 -4.39 -21.72 -4.58
C ALA A 143 -3.53 -20.64 -3.91
N ASP A 144 -2.20 -20.76 -3.97
CA ASP A 144 -1.28 -19.75 -3.42
C ASP A 144 -1.40 -18.42 -4.16
N THR A 145 -1.56 -18.48 -5.47
CA THR A 145 -1.77 -17.32 -6.33
C THR A 145 -3.05 -16.59 -5.97
N ILE A 146 -4.18 -17.28 -5.90
CA ILE A 146 -5.47 -16.70 -5.51
C ILE A 146 -5.37 -16.08 -4.12
N THR A 147 -4.71 -16.76 -3.18
CA THR A 147 -4.49 -16.26 -1.82
C THR A 147 -3.66 -14.97 -1.83
N GLY A 148 -2.57 -14.92 -2.59
CA GLY A 148 -1.73 -13.74 -2.75
C GLY A 148 -2.54 -12.55 -3.28
N TYR A 149 -3.27 -12.72 -4.39
CA TYR A 149 -4.14 -11.68 -4.93
C TYR A 149 -5.20 -11.22 -3.92
N ALA A 150 -5.83 -12.16 -3.18
CA ALA A 150 -6.84 -11.83 -2.18
C ALA A 150 -6.29 -10.93 -1.07
N PHE A 151 -5.07 -11.17 -0.58
CA PHE A 151 -4.44 -10.31 0.43
C PHE A 151 -4.20 -8.89 -0.09
N PHE A 152 -3.71 -8.73 -1.31
CA PHE A 152 -3.48 -7.41 -1.90
C PHE A 152 -4.78 -6.66 -2.19
N PHE A 153 -5.80 -7.33 -2.70
CA PHE A 153 -7.13 -6.73 -2.87
C PHE A 153 -7.77 -6.36 -1.54
N PHE A 154 -7.61 -7.19 -0.50
CA PHE A 154 -8.08 -6.87 0.84
C PHE A 154 -7.40 -5.62 1.40
N ALA A 155 -6.06 -5.53 1.30
CA ALA A 155 -5.32 -4.36 1.73
C ALA A 155 -5.75 -3.08 0.99
N ALA A 156 -5.96 -3.16 -0.32
CA ALA A 156 -6.47 -2.08 -1.16
C ALA A 156 -7.88 -1.65 -0.74
N ALA A 157 -8.79 -2.60 -0.60
CA ALA A 157 -10.17 -2.36 -0.18
C ALA A 157 -10.24 -1.75 1.22
N LEU A 158 -9.44 -2.23 2.16
CA LEU A 158 -9.35 -1.67 3.51
C LEU A 158 -8.87 -0.22 3.48
N GLY A 159 -7.82 0.09 2.69
CA GLY A 159 -7.33 1.45 2.51
C GLY A 159 -8.40 2.39 1.95
N ALA A 160 -9.11 1.95 0.91
CA ALA A 160 -10.20 2.69 0.29
C ALA A 160 -11.38 2.89 1.26
N ALA A 161 -11.77 1.85 2.01
CA ALA A 161 -12.87 1.91 2.98
C ALA A 161 -12.57 2.90 4.13
N VAL A 162 -11.35 2.88 4.68
CA VAL A 162 -10.92 3.82 5.71
C VAL A 162 -10.91 5.26 5.18
N ARG A 163 -10.45 5.46 3.93
CA ARG A 163 -10.51 6.76 3.26
C ARG A 163 -11.95 7.26 3.10
N TYR A 164 -12.85 6.41 2.65
CA TYR A 164 -14.27 6.74 2.46
C TYR A 164 -14.94 7.14 3.78
N ARG A 165 -14.73 6.34 4.85
CA ARG A 165 -15.25 6.65 6.20
C ARG A 165 -14.73 8.00 6.73
N ALA A 166 -13.44 8.30 6.52
CA ALA A 166 -12.89 9.58 6.92
C ALA A 166 -13.54 10.77 6.20
N ARG A 167 -13.89 10.61 4.91
CA ARG A 167 -14.59 11.63 4.13
C ARG A 167 -16.02 11.87 4.61
N ILE A 168 -16.77 10.81 4.89
CA ILE A 168 -18.12 10.93 5.45
C ILE A 168 -18.05 11.73 6.75
N ARG A 169 -17.16 11.35 7.67
CA ARG A 169 -17.02 12.05 8.95
C ARG A 169 -16.72 13.54 8.79
N ILE A 170 -15.85 13.91 7.83
CA ILE A 170 -15.55 15.33 7.56
C ILE A 170 -16.78 16.07 7.04
N ARG A 171 -17.56 15.46 6.14
CA ARG A 171 -18.81 16.04 5.63
C ARG A 171 -19.83 16.24 6.75
N ASP A 172 -20.03 15.24 7.60
CA ASP A 172 -20.99 15.31 8.72
C ASP A 172 -20.63 16.47 9.67
N ILE A 173 -19.32 16.66 9.98
CA ILE A 173 -18.84 17.77 10.80
C ILE A 173 -19.08 19.11 10.11
N GLN A 174 -18.85 19.21 8.81
CA GLN A 174 -19.09 20.45 8.05
C GLN A 174 -20.57 20.83 8.01
N GLU A 175 -21.43 19.83 7.78
CA GLU A 175 -22.89 20.03 7.79
C GLU A 175 -23.41 20.44 9.18
N ALA A 176 -22.90 19.83 10.25
CA ALA A 176 -23.25 20.22 11.63
C ALA A 176 -22.87 21.67 11.91
N LYS A 177 -21.64 22.08 11.53
CA LYS A 177 -21.19 23.48 11.67
C LYS A 177 -22.00 24.45 10.82
N ALA A 178 -22.43 24.06 9.62
CA ALA A 178 -23.29 24.91 8.78
C ALA A 178 -24.65 25.13 9.44
N ARG A 179 -25.28 24.08 9.96
CA ARG A 179 -26.57 24.18 10.68
C ARG A 179 -26.47 25.06 11.92
N GLU A 180 -25.41 24.93 12.69
CA GLU A 180 -25.15 25.78 13.88
C GLU A 180 -25.05 27.27 13.51
N ARG A 181 -24.30 27.58 12.42
CA ARG A 181 -24.20 28.96 11.92
C ARG A 181 -25.53 29.52 11.47
N ASP A 182 -26.34 28.72 10.78
CA ASP A 182 -27.67 29.10 10.31
C ASP A 182 -28.66 29.34 11.49
N GLN A 183 -28.52 28.58 12.58
CA GLN A 183 -29.30 28.79 13.80
C GLN A 183 -28.89 30.11 14.48
N LEU A 184 -27.60 30.33 14.68
CA LEU A 184 -27.10 31.57 15.29
C LEU A 184 -27.47 32.80 14.47
N ALA A 185 -27.42 32.71 13.13
CA ALA A 185 -27.83 33.81 12.25
C ALA A 185 -29.32 34.16 12.40
N ARG A 186 -30.18 33.15 12.57
CA ARG A 186 -31.63 33.37 12.82
C ARG A 186 -31.89 33.99 14.19
N GLU A 187 -31.23 33.50 15.24
CA GLU A 187 -31.36 34.05 16.58
C GLU A 187 -30.91 35.53 16.66
N LEU A 188 -29.86 35.89 15.90
CA LEU A 188 -29.38 37.28 15.83
C LEU A 188 -30.30 38.18 15.00
N HIS A 189 -31.09 37.64 14.07
CA HIS A 189 -32.00 38.41 13.23
C HIS A 189 -33.33 38.68 13.93
N ASP A 190 -33.70 37.81 14.87
CA ASP A 190 -34.96 37.88 15.63
C ASP A 190 -34.86 38.77 16.87
N VAL A 191 -33.69 39.43 17.13
CA VAL A 191 -33.46 40.44 18.18
C VAL A 191 -33.41 41.81 17.55
#